data_ba0c26457e4f0e6b9a0a6d4b5f464875
#
_entry.id   ba0c26457e4f0e6b9a0a6d4b5f464875
#
_cell.length_a   1.000
_cell.length_b   1.000
_cell.length_c   1.000
_cell.angle_alpha   90.00
_cell.angle_beta   90.00
_cell.angle_gamma   90.00
#
_symmetry.space_group_name_H-M   'P 1'
#
loop_
_entity.id
_entity.type
_entity.pdbx_description
1 polymer ?
#
loop_
_entity_poly.entity_id
_entity_poly.type
_entity_poly.pdbx_seq_one_letter_code
_entity_poly.pdbx_strand_id
1 'polypeptide(L)' 'GATGPAGTVTPAAAVGNATSVDDIVEDFNALLANLRDAGLLER' A
#
# COMPACT_ATOMS: atom_id res chain seq x y z
N GLY A 1 18.05 8.42 -3.80
CA GLY A 1 18.12 8.37 -3.54
C GLY A 1 18.35 8.46 -2.81
N ALA A 2 18.27 8.62 -2.85
CA ALA A 2 18.50 8.67 -2.19
C ALA A 2 18.73 8.19 -1.55
N THR A 3 18.98 8.13 -1.47
CA THR A 3 19.27 7.81 -0.96
C THR A 3 19.48 7.66 0.20
N GLY A 4 19.73 8.08 0.68
CA GLY A 4 19.72 8.10 1.93
C GLY A 4 19.82 6.87 2.59
N PRO A 5 19.50 6.76 3.72
CA PRO A 5 19.64 5.60 4.48
C PRO A 5 18.71 4.64 3.99
N ALA A 6 18.99 4.32 2.89
CA ALA A 6 18.21 3.49 2.30
C ALA A 6 18.02 2.33 3.00
N GLY A 7 17.66 1.65 3.31
CA GLY A 7 17.52 0.42 3.86
C GLY A 7 16.41 0.29 4.83
N THR A 8 15.87 1.35 5.25
CA THR A 8 14.87 1.28 6.27
C THR A 8 13.57 1.81 5.74
N VAL A 9 12.75 0.94 5.25
CA VAL A 9 11.44 1.32 4.77
C VAL A 9 10.40 0.57 5.59
N THR A 10 9.44 1.29 6.13
CA THR A 10 8.35 0.66 6.86
C THR A 10 7.35 0.12 5.85
N PRO A 11 7.06 -1.16 5.89
CA PRO A 11 6.11 -1.72 4.93
C PRO A 11 4.72 -1.12 5.08
N ALA A 12 4.00 -1.07 4.00
CA ALA A 12 2.60 -0.66 4.05
C ALA A 12 1.79 -1.71 4.80
N ALA A 13 0.67 -1.30 5.34
CA ALA A 13 -0.17 -2.22 6.06
C ALA A 13 -0.69 -3.30 5.13
N ALA A 14 -0.88 -4.48 5.68
CA ALA A 14 -1.30 -5.62 4.88
C ALA A 14 -2.75 -5.51 4.44
N VAL A 15 -3.02 -6.02 3.26
CA VAL A 15 -4.38 -6.11 2.73
C VAL A 15 -4.56 -7.55 2.28
N GLY A 16 -5.65 -8.16 2.67
CA GLY A 16 -5.91 -9.55 2.31
C GLY A 16 -6.24 -9.70 0.83
N ASN A 17 -6.23 -10.94 0.38
CA ASN A 17 -6.58 -11.23 -1.01
C ASN A 17 -8.07 -11.02 -1.24
N ALA A 18 -8.43 -10.47 -2.37
CA ALA A 18 -9.83 -10.37 -2.74
C ALA A 18 -10.33 -11.76 -3.11
N THR A 19 -11.54 -12.08 -2.67
CA THR A 19 -12.11 -13.38 -2.94
C THR A 19 -13.35 -13.30 -3.82
N SER A 20 -13.80 -12.10 -4.15
CA SER A 20 -14.93 -11.93 -5.04
C SER A 20 -14.81 -10.59 -5.74
N VAL A 21 -15.58 -10.42 -6.78
CA VAL A 21 -15.57 -9.15 -7.52
C VAL A 21 -16.04 -8.01 -6.63
N ASP A 22 -16.97 -8.30 -5.73
CA ASP A 22 -17.48 -7.26 -4.85
C ASP A 22 -16.41 -6.77 -3.90
N ASP A 23 -15.47 -7.64 -3.54
CA ASP A 23 -14.40 -7.26 -2.62
C ASP A 23 -13.29 -6.48 -3.31
N ILE A 24 -13.16 -6.63 -4.62
CA ILE A 24 -12.03 -6.05 -5.33
C ILE A 24 -11.98 -4.53 -5.18
N VAL A 25 -13.13 -3.87 -5.27
CA VAL A 25 -13.15 -2.42 -5.19
C VAL A 25 -12.66 -1.95 -3.81
N GLU A 26 -13.19 -2.57 -2.77
CA GLU A 26 -12.78 -2.18 -1.43
C GLU A 26 -11.34 -2.53 -1.16
N ASP A 27 -10.92 -3.71 -1.59
CA ASP A 27 -9.55 -4.14 -1.34
C ASP A 27 -8.55 -3.29 -2.13
N PHE A 28 -8.91 -2.94 -3.35
CA PHE A 28 -8.04 -2.07 -4.14
C PHE A 28 -7.92 -0.68 -3.49
N ASN A 29 -9.03 -0.14 -3.04
CA ASN A 29 -9.00 1.17 -2.40
C ASN A 29 -8.23 1.12 -1.08
N ALA A 30 -8.33 0.04 -0.34
CA ALA A 30 -7.55 -0.13 0.88
C ALA A 30 -6.06 -0.20 0.57
N LEU A 31 -5.71 -0.90 -0.50
CA LEU A 31 -4.31 -0.99 -0.92
C LEU A 31 -3.77 0.39 -1.29
N LEU A 32 -4.55 1.16 -2.04
CA LEU A 32 -4.14 2.51 -2.40
C LEU A 32 -3.92 3.38 -1.17
N ALA A 33 -4.85 3.31 -0.22
CA ALA A 33 -4.72 4.10 0.99
C ALA A 33 -3.48 3.69 1.79
N ASN A 34 -3.24 2.39 1.88
CA ASN A 34 -2.09 1.90 2.64
C ASN A 34 -0.77 2.28 1.99
N LEU A 35 -0.72 2.28 0.67
CA LEU A 35 0.47 2.72 -0.04
C LEU A 35 0.71 4.20 0.15
N ARG A 36 -0.34 5.00 0.15
CA ARG A 36 -0.20 6.43 0.38
C ARG A 36 0.27 6.72 1.80
N ASP A 37 -0.28 5.98 2.77
CA ASP A 37 0.14 6.16 4.15
C ASP A 37 1.60 5.76 4.35
N ALA A 38 2.06 4.79 3.61
CA ALA A 38 3.45 4.36 3.69
C ALA A 38 4.39 5.26 2.90
N GLY A 39 3.85 6.21 2.13
CA GLY A 39 4.69 7.10 1.37
C GLY A 39 5.20 6.50 0.08
N LEU A 40 4.61 5.42 -0.37
CA LEU A 40 5.06 4.74 -1.59
C LEU A 40 4.21 5.11 -2.81
N LEU A 41 3.16 5.87 -2.61
CA LEU A 41 2.29 6.28 -3.70
C LEU A 41 1.88 7.72 -3.48
N GLU A 42 1.94 8.54 -4.50
CA GLU A 42 1.54 9.93 -4.39
C GLU A 42 0.04 10.05 -4.20
N ARG A 43 -0.37 11.06 -3.50
CA ARG A 43 -1.79 11.29 -3.25
C ARG A 43 -2.50 11.90 -4.45
#